data_ae9f858dc1a4bf88ce6ca23c9fda6888
#
_entry.id   ae9f858dc1a4bf88ce6ca23c9fda6888
#
_cell.length_a   1.000
_cell.length_b   1.000
_cell.length_c   1.000
_cell.angle_alpha   90.00
_cell.angle_beta   90.00
_cell.angle_gamma   90.00
#
_symmetry.space_group_name_H-M   'P 1'
#
loop_
_entity.id
_entity.type
_entity.pdbx_description
1 polymer ?
#
loop_
_entity_poly.entity_id
_entity_poly.type
_entity_poly.pdbx_seq_one_letter_code
_entity_poly.pdbx_strand_id
1 'polypeptide(L)'
;MRLNLKFFLMLFVAGITGLAACKKDVLQHEMLTPEQLIAGRLSGTWTTPSNIITPDNVPAEVFGTMRLVITSDETGKPSKFLAQDCPIIFGNADLGTWQVTGTEDSAKVNVTGVGPVDEFTARVSSNSLTISFFMGWENTDTKVKGKGNFRVTLTRQ
;
A
#
# COMPACT_ATOMS: atom_id res chain seq x y z
N MET A 1 36.68 41.42 -55.13
CA MET A 1 35.90 40.25 -54.68
C MET A 1 34.86 40.76 -53.67
N ARG A 2 33.64 41.01 -54.12
CA ARG A 2 32.57 41.55 -53.28
C ARG A 2 31.77 40.35 -52.79
N LEU A 3 32.10 39.92 -51.55
CA LEU A 3 31.39 38.84 -50.88
C LEU A 3 29.96 39.34 -50.57
N ASN A 4 28.98 38.67 -51.09
CA ASN A 4 27.57 39.07 -51.03
C ASN A 4 27.09 39.05 -49.56
N LEU A 5 27.04 40.21 -48.96
CA LEU A 5 26.54 40.45 -47.58
C LEU A 5 25.13 39.85 -47.36
N LYS A 6 24.35 39.77 -48.41
CA LYS A 6 23.00 39.13 -48.38
C LYS A 6 23.03 37.63 -48.12
N PHE A 7 24.10 36.95 -48.57
CA PHE A 7 24.24 35.49 -48.31
C PHE A 7 24.60 35.19 -46.85
N PHE A 8 25.38 36.09 -46.25
CA PHE A 8 25.74 35.96 -44.86
C PHE A 8 24.57 36.24 -43.91
N LEU A 9 23.70 37.20 -44.28
CA LEU A 9 22.50 37.53 -43.52
C LEU A 9 21.46 36.37 -43.53
N MET A 10 21.31 35.70 -44.69
CA MET A 10 20.41 34.52 -44.78
C MET A 10 20.88 33.33 -43.94
N LEU A 11 22.18 33.10 -43.88
CA LEU A 11 22.73 32.02 -43.06
C LEU A 11 22.58 32.28 -41.54
N PHE A 12 22.64 33.58 -41.15
CA PHE A 12 22.45 33.96 -39.75
C PHE A 12 21.00 33.83 -39.27
N VAL A 13 20.03 34.12 -40.15
CA VAL A 13 18.59 33.96 -39.84
C VAL A 13 18.20 32.48 -39.75
N ALA A 14 18.78 31.61 -40.61
CA ALA A 14 18.53 30.18 -40.54
C ALA A 14 19.11 29.50 -39.29
N GLY A 15 20.20 30.07 -38.71
CA GLY A 15 20.80 29.56 -37.47
C GLY A 15 20.02 29.86 -36.19
N ILE A 16 19.21 30.92 -36.20
CA ILE A 16 18.45 31.37 -35.01
C ILE A 16 17.14 30.59 -34.86
N THR A 17 16.56 30.06 -35.93
CA THR A 17 15.31 29.29 -35.91
C THR A 17 15.49 27.85 -35.39
N GLY A 18 16.72 27.33 -35.35
CA GLY A 18 17.01 25.96 -34.88
C GLY A 18 17.07 25.82 -33.35
N LEU A 19 17.13 26.91 -32.59
CA LEU A 19 17.30 26.88 -31.12
C LEU A 19 15.98 26.96 -30.35
N ALA A 20 14.85 27.12 -31.01
CA ALA A 20 13.54 27.25 -30.35
C ALA A 20 12.77 25.94 -30.17
N ALA A 21 13.32 24.79 -30.53
CA ALA A 21 12.62 23.49 -30.52
C ALA A 21 13.07 22.55 -29.40
N CYS A 22 13.81 23.00 -28.41
CA CYS A 22 13.88 22.27 -27.15
C CYS A 22 12.68 22.67 -26.27
N LYS A 23 11.49 22.16 -26.58
CA LYS A 23 10.51 21.96 -25.52
C LYS A 23 11.18 21.03 -24.51
N LYS A 24 11.65 21.60 -23.39
CA LYS A 24 11.80 20.84 -22.17
C LYS A 24 10.40 20.28 -21.88
N ASP A 25 10.14 19.06 -22.26
CA ASP A 25 9.21 18.24 -21.53
C ASP A 25 9.81 18.10 -20.14
N VAL A 26 9.49 19.08 -19.31
CA VAL A 26 9.62 18.92 -17.86
C VAL A 26 8.65 17.79 -17.57
N LEU A 27 9.19 16.57 -17.48
CA LEU A 27 8.48 15.48 -16.84
C LEU A 27 8.12 16.02 -15.46
N GLN A 28 6.90 16.53 -15.33
CA GLN A 28 6.30 16.74 -14.02
C GLN A 28 6.24 15.33 -13.41
N HIS A 29 7.25 14.98 -12.66
CA HIS A 29 7.14 13.91 -11.68
C HIS A 29 6.06 14.42 -10.73
N GLU A 30 4.84 13.99 -10.95
CA GLU A 30 3.80 14.13 -9.95
C GLU A 30 4.35 13.45 -8.70
N MET A 31 4.69 14.27 -7.70
CA MET A 31 5.17 13.72 -6.44
C MET A 31 4.02 12.91 -5.86
N LEU A 32 4.28 11.64 -5.57
CA LEU A 32 3.30 10.77 -4.93
C LEU A 32 2.81 11.42 -3.64
N THR A 33 1.52 11.33 -3.40
CA THR A 33 0.95 11.78 -2.13
C THR A 33 1.47 10.90 -0.99
N PRO A 34 1.46 11.38 0.27
CA PRO A 34 1.80 10.54 1.42
C PRO A 34 1.02 9.22 1.45
N GLU A 35 -0.26 9.26 1.11
CA GLU A 35 -1.11 8.06 1.02
C GLU A 35 -0.63 7.08 -0.06
N GLN A 36 -0.24 7.56 -1.24
CA GLN A 36 0.30 6.72 -2.31
C GLN A 36 1.65 6.09 -1.92
N LEU A 37 2.49 6.83 -1.19
CA LEU A 37 3.76 6.30 -0.68
C LEU A 37 3.52 5.16 0.32
N ILE A 38 2.62 5.36 1.27
CA ILE A 38 2.26 4.33 2.26
C ILE A 38 1.59 3.14 1.56
N ALA A 39 0.67 3.41 0.63
CA ALA A 39 -0.02 2.38 -0.13
C ALA A 39 0.98 1.52 -0.92
N GLY A 40 1.96 2.11 -1.57
CA GLY A 40 3.02 1.39 -2.26
C GLY A 40 3.85 0.49 -1.33
N ARG A 41 4.10 0.93 -0.10
CA ARG A 41 4.81 0.10 0.89
C ARG A 41 3.97 -1.04 1.45
N LEU A 42 2.68 -0.81 1.66
CA LEU A 42 1.75 -1.84 2.10
C LEU A 42 1.44 -2.86 1.01
N SER A 43 1.51 -2.46 -0.26
CA SER A 43 1.23 -3.34 -1.38
C SER A 43 2.24 -4.48 -1.46
N GLY A 44 1.72 -5.69 -1.63
CA GLY A 44 2.51 -6.92 -1.73
C GLY A 44 1.77 -8.13 -1.17
N THR A 45 2.44 -9.25 -1.17
CA THR A 45 1.99 -10.49 -0.52
C THR A 45 2.70 -10.62 0.82
N TRP A 46 1.94 -10.79 1.88
CA TRP A 46 2.40 -10.89 3.26
C TRP A 46 2.01 -12.25 3.83
N THR A 47 2.99 -13.00 4.30
CA THR A 47 2.83 -14.40 4.76
C THR A 47 3.69 -14.64 6.00
N THR A 48 3.77 -15.88 6.43
CA THR A 48 4.62 -16.35 7.52
C THR A 48 4.41 -15.52 8.80
N PRO A 49 3.23 -15.67 9.43
CA PRO A 49 2.92 -14.99 10.67
C PRO A 49 3.92 -15.27 11.77
N SER A 50 4.26 -14.24 12.53
CA SER A 50 5.18 -14.29 13.67
C SER A 50 4.79 -13.22 14.70
N ASN A 51 5.41 -13.25 15.87
CA ASN A 51 5.16 -12.28 16.95
C ASN A 51 3.65 -12.07 17.20
N ILE A 52 2.91 -13.18 17.23
CA ILE A 52 1.46 -13.16 17.39
C ILE A 52 1.15 -12.87 18.86
N ILE A 53 0.34 -11.84 19.07
CA ILE A 53 -0.20 -11.47 20.39
C ILE A 53 -1.72 -11.57 20.30
N THR A 54 -2.30 -12.35 21.17
CA THR A 54 -3.75 -12.56 21.29
C THR A 54 -4.20 -12.26 22.73
N PRO A 55 -5.47 -11.92 22.95
CA PRO A 55 -6.06 -11.90 24.28
C PRO A 55 -6.06 -13.29 24.93
N ASP A 56 -6.26 -13.34 26.22
CA ASP A 56 -6.43 -14.60 26.96
C ASP A 56 -7.56 -15.46 26.34
N ASN A 57 -7.35 -16.76 26.31
CA ASN A 57 -8.25 -17.78 25.73
C ASN A 57 -8.41 -17.73 24.20
N VAL A 58 -7.56 -16.99 23.48
CA VAL A 58 -7.48 -17.06 22.01
C VAL A 58 -6.13 -17.67 21.63
N PRO A 59 -6.10 -18.88 21.05
CA PRO A 59 -4.85 -19.52 20.64
C PRO A 59 -4.15 -18.71 19.53
N ALA A 60 -2.85 -18.54 19.61
CA ALA A 60 -2.08 -17.84 18.58
C ALA A 60 -2.07 -18.60 17.23
N GLU A 61 -2.24 -19.90 17.29
CA GLU A 61 -2.24 -20.82 16.14
C GLU A 61 -3.33 -20.49 15.12
N VAL A 62 -4.41 -19.82 15.52
CA VAL A 62 -5.49 -19.38 14.61
C VAL A 62 -5.00 -18.40 13.53
N PHE A 63 -3.84 -17.79 13.71
CA PHE A 63 -3.20 -16.90 12.76
C PHE A 63 -2.01 -17.52 12.02
N GLY A 64 -1.68 -18.80 12.31
CA GLY A 64 -0.46 -19.46 11.86
C GLY A 64 -0.30 -19.56 10.34
N THR A 65 -1.39 -19.56 9.59
CA THR A 65 -1.44 -19.67 8.12
C THR A 65 -1.88 -18.38 7.43
N MET A 66 -2.11 -17.34 8.19
CA MET A 66 -2.61 -16.06 7.69
C MET A 66 -1.78 -15.51 6.52
N ARG A 67 -2.48 -15.11 5.46
CA ARG A 67 -1.90 -14.48 4.29
C ARG A 67 -2.72 -13.26 3.88
N LEU A 68 -2.05 -12.16 3.59
CA LEU A 68 -2.66 -10.94 3.05
C LEU A 68 -2.06 -10.61 1.69
N VAL A 69 -2.91 -10.25 0.73
CA VAL A 69 -2.50 -9.68 -0.55
C VAL A 69 -3.12 -8.30 -0.66
N ILE A 70 -2.28 -7.29 -0.65
CA ILE A 70 -2.67 -5.88 -0.67
C ILE A 70 -2.16 -5.29 -1.96
N THR A 71 -3.01 -4.61 -2.74
CA THR A 71 -2.60 -4.03 -4.02
C THR A 71 -3.03 -2.58 -4.14
N SER A 72 -2.22 -1.81 -4.85
CA SER A 72 -2.55 -0.48 -5.34
C SER A 72 -2.84 -0.53 -6.84
N ASP A 73 -3.52 0.48 -7.36
CA ASP A 73 -3.73 0.67 -8.79
C ASP A 73 -2.47 1.25 -9.48
N GLU A 74 -2.56 1.48 -10.79
CA GLU A 74 -1.47 2.03 -11.60
C GLU A 74 -1.06 3.45 -11.18
N THR A 75 -1.93 4.18 -10.48
CA THR A 75 -1.66 5.51 -9.94
C THR A 75 -1.08 5.46 -8.53
N GLY A 76 -0.89 4.28 -7.94
CA GLY A 76 -0.41 4.09 -6.58
C GLY A 76 -1.47 4.25 -5.50
N LYS A 77 -2.76 4.35 -5.85
CA LYS A 77 -3.85 4.43 -4.86
C LYS A 77 -4.26 3.04 -4.37
N PRO A 78 -4.70 2.92 -3.10
CA PRO A 78 -5.24 1.68 -2.56
C PRO A 78 -6.33 1.09 -3.48
N SER A 79 -6.30 -0.21 -3.70
CA SER A 79 -7.22 -0.89 -4.62
C SER A 79 -7.84 -2.13 -3.97
N LYS A 80 -7.18 -3.28 -4.02
CA LYS A 80 -7.73 -4.57 -3.56
C LYS A 80 -7.07 -5.04 -2.27
N PHE A 81 -7.87 -5.66 -1.43
CA PHE A 81 -7.44 -6.32 -0.20
C PHE A 81 -8.00 -7.74 -0.19
N LEU A 82 -7.12 -8.72 -0.16
CA LEU A 82 -7.47 -10.13 -0.07
C LEU A 82 -6.84 -10.72 1.20
N ALA A 83 -7.65 -11.37 2.01
CA ALA A 83 -7.20 -12.10 3.18
C ALA A 83 -7.52 -13.58 3.02
N GLN A 84 -6.54 -14.41 3.29
CA GLN A 84 -6.65 -15.87 3.18
C GLN A 84 -6.24 -16.52 4.50
N ASP A 85 -6.88 -17.63 4.83
CA ASP A 85 -6.58 -18.46 6.01
C ASP A 85 -6.63 -17.70 7.34
N CYS A 86 -7.51 -16.71 7.43
CA CYS A 86 -7.73 -15.90 8.63
C CYS A 86 -9.22 -15.57 8.86
N PRO A 87 -10.12 -16.57 8.82
CA PRO A 87 -11.58 -16.33 8.82
C PRO A 87 -12.11 -15.68 10.10
N ILE A 88 -11.33 -15.70 11.18
CA ILE A 88 -11.71 -15.06 12.45
C ILE A 88 -11.62 -13.54 12.36
N ILE A 89 -10.67 -13.01 11.58
CA ILE A 89 -10.42 -11.56 11.48
C ILE A 89 -11.05 -10.97 10.21
N PHE A 90 -10.77 -11.64 9.11
CA PHE A 90 -11.26 -11.27 7.80
C PHE A 90 -12.04 -12.44 7.23
N GLY A 91 -13.32 -12.25 6.97
CA GLY A 91 -14.13 -13.27 6.31
C GLY A 91 -13.50 -13.67 4.98
N ASN A 92 -13.89 -14.82 4.46
CA ASN A 92 -13.48 -15.33 3.14
C ASN A 92 -14.06 -14.47 2.00
N ALA A 93 -13.91 -13.16 2.08
CA ALA A 93 -14.29 -12.28 0.98
C ALA A 93 -13.17 -12.31 -0.04
N ASP A 94 -13.47 -12.79 -1.22
CA ASP A 94 -12.50 -12.93 -2.31
C ASP A 94 -11.90 -11.61 -2.75
N LEU A 95 -12.58 -10.47 -2.51
CA LEU A 95 -12.10 -9.14 -2.90
C LEU A 95 -12.69 -8.04 -2.01
N GLY A 96 -11.91 -7.56 -1.07
CA GLY A 96 -12.17 -6.30 -0.38
C GLY A 96 -11.49 -5.12 -1.06
N THR A 97 -11.91 -3.92 -0.70
CA THR A 97 -11.18 -2.68 -1.00
C THR A 97 -10.59 -2.11 0.26
N TRP A 98 -9.61 -1.24 0.12
CA TRP A 98 -8.95 -0.64 1.28
C TRP A 98 -8.59 0.82 1.05
N GLN A 99 -8.39 1.52 2.14
CA GLN A 99 -7.91 2.89 2.18
C GLN A 99 -6.87 3.01 3.29
N VAL A 100 -5.99 4.00 3.20
CA VAL A 100 -4.94 4.21 4.18
C VAL A 100 -4.77 5.69 4.49
N THR A 101 -4.45 5.98 5.75
CA THR A 101 -4.06 7.31 6.24
C THR A 101 -2.91 7.16 7.24
N GLY A 102 -2.21 8.25 7.55
CA GLY A 102 -1.14 8.25 8.54
C GLY A 102 0.25 8.21 7.94
N THR A 103 1.14 7.46 8.58
CA THR A 103 2.56 7.33 8.22
C THR A 103 2.98 5.87 8.12
N GLU A 104 4.19 5.60 7.63
CA GLU A 104 4.73 4.24 7.53
C GLU A 104 4.85 3.53 8.88
N ASP A 105 5.14 4.27 9.92
CA ASP A 105 5.27 3.75 11.29
C ASP A 105 3.93 3.58 11.99
N SER A 106 2.88 4.23 11.48
CA SER A 106 1.54 4.19 12.06
C SER A 106 0.50 4.52 11.00
N ALA A 107 0.32 3.60 10.07
CA ALA A 107 -0.75 3.69 9.07
C ALA A 107 -2.05 3.15 9.64
N LYS A 108 -3.14 3.88 9.46
CA LYS A 108 -4.50 3.42 9.72
C LYS A 108 -5.06 2.89 8.41
N VAL A 109 -5.43 1.62 8.39
CA VAL A 109 -5.98 0.94 7.23
C VAL A 109 -7.44 0.61 7.50
N ASN A 110 -8.32 1.08 6.62
CA ASN A 110 -9.73 0.73 6.60
C ASN A 110 -9.98 -0.23 5.45
N VAL A 111 -10.64 -1.34 5.72
CA VAL A 111 -10.98 -2.37 4.74
C VAL A 111 -12.48 -2.52 4.63
N THR A 112 -12.98 -2.77 3.42
CA THR A 112 -14.40 -2.93 3.15
C THR A 112 -14.64 -4.26 2.46
N GLY A 113 -15.67 -4.98 2.87
CA GLY A 113 -16.07 -6.24 2.26
C GLY A 113 -15.37 -7.50 2.83
N VAL A 114 -14.54 -7.35 3.85
CA VAL A 114 -13.76 -8.46 4.43
C VAL A 114 -13.94 -8.65 5.94
N GLY A 115 -14.88 -7.95 6.59
CA GLY A 115 -15.11 -8.02 8.05
C GLY A 115 -15.05 -9.43 8.67
N PRO A 116 -14.97 -9.57 9.98
CA PRO A 116 -15.46 -8.62 10.99
C PRO A 116 -14.50 -7.48 11.35
N VAL A 117 -13.21 -7.55 11.05
CA VAL A 117 -12.31 -6.41 11.24
C VAL A 117 -12.34 -5.53 10.00
N ASP A 118 -12.78 -4.30 10.16
CA ASP A 118 -12.89 -3.28 9.12
C ASP A 118 -11.80 -2.20 9.24
N GLU A 119 -11.08 -2.16 10.36
CA GLU A 119 -10.01 -1.21 10.63
C GLU A 119 -8.86 -1.85 11.41
N PHE A 120 -7.64 -1.55 11.02
CA PHE A 120 -6.44 -1.92 11.79
C PHE A 120 -5.33 -0.88 11.63
N THR A 121 -4.42 -0.85 12.59
CA THR A 121 -3.17 -0.10 12.48
C THR A 121 -2.11 -0.99 11.86
N ALA A 122 -1.39 -0.46 10.88
CA ALA A 122 -0.30 -1.12 10.20
C ALA A 122 1.03 -0.38 10.44
N ARG A 123 2.07 -1.13 10.72
CA ARG A 123 3.47 -0.68 10.67
C ARG A 123 4.18 -1.49 9.61
N VAL A 124 4.77 -0.82 8.64
CA VAL A 124 5.43 -1.48 7.52
C VAL A 124 6.91 -1.14 7.47
N SER A 125 7.72 -2.14 7.27
CA SER A 125 9.14 -2.02 6.93
C SER A 125 9.40 -2.64 5.55
N SER A 126 10.64 -2.68 5.11
CA SER A 126 11.01 -3.27 3.81
C SER A 126 10.52 -4.72 3.66
N ASN A 127 10.54 -5.50 4.73
CA ASN A 127 10.28 -6.94 4.68
C ASN A 127 9.27 -7.44 5.72
N SER A 128 8.68 -6.58 6.54
CA SER A 128 7.70 -6.97 7.54
C SER A 128 6.53 -5.99 7.61
N LEU A 129 5.35 -6.55 7.86
CA LEU A 129 4.11 -5.84 8.12
C LEU A 129 3.58 -6.28 9.48
N THR A 130 3.50 -5.36 10.43
CA THR A 130 2.83 -5.61 11.70
C THR A 130 1.46 -4.97 11.65
N ILE A 131 0.42 -5.76 11.83
CA ILE A 131 -0.96 -5.29 11.98
C ILE A 131 -1.38 -5.39 13.44
N SER A 132 -2.16 -4.41 13.89
CA SER A 132 -2.74 -4.39 15.24
C SER A 132 -4.19 -3.93 15.16
N PHE A 133 -5.09 -4.65 15.80
CA PHE A 133 -6.53 -4.37 15.79
C PHE A 133 -7.17 -4.76 17.12
N PHE A 134 -8.36 -4.24 17.37
CA PHE A 134 -9.17 -4.57 18.53
C PHE A 134 -10.47 -5.21 18.04
N MET A 135 -10.80 -6.37 18.57
CA MET A 135 -12.08 -7.02 18.25
C MET A 135 -12.64 -7.82 19.41
N GLY A 136 -13.94 -8.08 19.36
CA GLY A 136 -14.61 -9.09 20.18
C GLY A 136 -14.46 -10.50 19.57
N TRP A 137 -14.45 -11.52 20.41
CA TRP A 137 -14.37 -12.90 20.00
C TRP A 137 -15.29 -13.78 20.84
N GLU A 138 -15.69 -14.92 20.31
CA GLU A 138 -16.42 -15.97 20.99
C GLU A 138 -15.79 -17.32 20.65
N ASN A 139 -15.49 -18.11 21.67
CA ASN A 139 -15.14 -19.50 21.49
C ASN A 139 -16.45 -20.31 21.34
N THR A 140 -16.64 -20.93 20.19
CA THR A 140 -17.88 -21.65 19.85
C THR A 140 -18.13 -22.89 20.71
N ASP A 141 -17.08 -23.52 21.24
CA ASP A 141 -17.18 -24.74 22.02
C ASP A 141 -17.46 -24.44 23.49
N THR A 142 -16.72 -23.52 24.08
CA THR A 142 -16.83 -23.18 25.51
C THR A 142 -17.82 -22.06 25.79
N LYS A 143 -18.31 -21.36 24.75
CA LYS A 143 -19.17 -20.15 24.84
C LYS A 143 -18.53 -18.99 25.61
N VAL A 144 -17.24 -19.06 25.84
CA VAL A 144 -16.50 -17.95 26.43
C VAL A 144 -16.38 -16.84 25.42
N LYS A 145 -16.71 -15.62 25.83
CA LYS A 145 -16.63 -14.39 25.03
C LYS A 145 -15.63 -13.42 25.64
N GLY A 146 -15.00 -12.65 24.80
CA GLY A 146 -14.10 -11.62 25.23
C GLY A 146 -13.92 -10.55 24.16
N LYS A 147 -13.09 -9.58 24.48
CA LYS A 147 -12.60 -8.56 23.54
C LYS A 147 -11.17 -8.19 23.92
N GLY A 148 -10.36 -7.82 22.96
CA GLY A 148 -8.99 -7.45 23.25
C GLY A 148 -8.21 -7.01 22.03
N ASN A 149 -6.95 -6.70 22.29
CA ASN A 149 -6.01 -6.30 21.25
C ASN A 149 -5.31 -7.52 20.67
N PHE A 150 -5.22 -7.51 19.35
CA PHE A 150 -4.50 -8.51 18.58
C PHE A 150 -3.33 -7.83 17.86
N ARG A 151 -2.25 -8.58 17.68
CA ARG A 151 -1.12 -8.15 16.87
C ARG A 151 -0.53 -9.35 16.14
N VAL A 152 -0.24 -9.18 14.86
CA VAL A 152 0.42 -10.19 14.04
C VAL A 152 1.46 -9.50 13.17
N THR A 153 2.65 -10.07 13.10
CA THR A 153 3.70 -9.63 12.16
C THR A 153 3.80 -10.63 11.02
N LEU A 154 3.74 -10.14 9.80
CA LEU A 154 3.86 -10.92 8.56
C LEU A 154 5.14 -10.55 7.84
N THR A 155 5.70 -11.48 7.08
CA THR A 155 6.88 -11.28 6.23
C THR A 155 6.45 -11.11 4.78
N ARG A 156 7.14 -10.24 4.05
CA ARG A 156 6.91 -10.06 2.61
C ARG A 156 7.42 -11.28 1.85
N GLN A 157 6.60 -11.77 0.93
CA GLN A 157 6.97 -12.85 -0.01
C GLN A 157 7.67 -12.29 -1.25
#